data_5690e7506e12d9bc4bbfb7193cdfae76
#
_entry.id   5690e7506e12d9bc4bbfb7193cdfae76
#
_cell.length_a   1.000
_cell.length_b   1.000
_cell.length_c   1.000
_cell.angle_alpha   90.00
_cell.angle_beta   90.00
_cell.angle_gamma   90.00
#
_symmetry.space_group_name_H-M   'P 1'
#
loop_
_entity.id
_entity.type
_entity.pdbx_description
1 polymer ?
#
loop_
_entity_poly.entity_id
_entity_poly.type
_entity_poly.pdbx_seq_one_letter_code
_entity_poly.pdbx_strand_id
1 'polypeptide(L)'
;MDTLQAIIIAIVEGLTEYLPISSTAHMGFTAALLGMPEEEYLKMFQVSIQFGAILSVVVLYWRKFFDFSHWNFYFKLACAVVPALLLGKLFDDKIEAVLGNQKAIAITLIVGGIILMFVDNWFKHPKIENEKDITVKKAVVIGFWQCLAMMPGTSRSAASIIGGMTQGLSRKAAAEFSFFLAVPTMLAVTVYSLFLKKWGTLGQKGYELIMATEQSLWMFLLGNVIAFVVAMIAVKFFIHLLTKFGFKVWGIYRILVGTLLLWYFW
;
A
#
# COMPACT_ATOMS: atom_id res chain seq x y z
N MET A 1 8.17 16.90 13.15
CA MET A 1 8.11 16.94 11.66
C MET A 1 7.80 18.38 11.23
N ASP A 2 8.51 18.90 10.23
CA ASP A 2 8.22 20.20 9.61
C ASP A 2 7.40 20.06 8.32
N THR A 3 6.98 21.18 7.72
CA THR A 3 6.13 21.17 6.53
C THR A 3 6.84 20.61 5.31
N LEU A 4 8.14 20.84 5.11
CA LEU A 4 8.90 20.32 3.98
C LEU A 4 9.04 18.79 4.08
N GLN A 5 9.32 18.28 5.28
CA GLN A 5 9.36 16.85 5.57
C GLN A 5 8.01 16.19 5.28
N ALA A 6 6.89 16.81 5.69
CA ALA A 6 5.55 16.32 5.40
C ALA A 6 5.27 16.24 3.88
N ILE A 7 5.66 17.27 3.14
CA ILE A 7 5.54 17.31 1.67
C ILE A 7 6.33 16.18 1.02
N ILE A 8 7.59 16.00 1.40
CA ILE A 8 8.47 14.96 0.82
C ILE A 8 7.90 13.57 1.10
N ILE A 9 7.50 13.26 2.35
CA ILE A 9 6.91 11.97 2.71
C ILE A 9 5.61 11.73 1.93
N ALA A 10 4.76 12.75 1.75
CA ALA A 10 3.52 12.63 1.00
C ALA A 10 3.74 12.40 -0.51
N ILE A 11 4.77 13.02 -1.10
CA ILE A 11 5.18 12.76 -2.48
C ILE A 11 5.65 11.30 -2.61
N VAL A 12 6.51 10.83 -1.71
CA VAL A 12 7.00 9.45 -1.70
C VAL A 12 5.84 8.46 -1.57
N GLU A 13 4.89 8.72 -0.67
CA GLU A 13 3.69 7.90 -0.53
C GLU A 13 2.89 7.85 -1.83
N GLY A 14 2.52 9.00 -2.39
CA GLY A 14 1.73 9.06 -3.62
C GLY A 14 2.40 8.37 -4.81
N LEU A 15 3.73 8.46 -4.92
CA LEU A 15 4.50 7.79 -5.97
C LEU A 15 4.54 6.28 -5.80
N THR A 16 4.62 5.79 -4.56
CA THR A 16 5.03 4.40 -4.29
C THR A 16 3.90 3.47 -3.84
N GLU A 17 2.76 4.00 -3.37
CA GLU A 17 1.67 3.19 -2.79
C GLU A 17 1.11 2.14 -3.77
N TYR A 18 0.91 2.51 -5.02
CA TYR A 18 0.35 1.61 -6.02
C TYR A 18 1.39 0.78 -6.78
N LEU A 19 2.66 1.17 -6.67
CA LEU A 19 3.76 0.44 -7.28
C LEU A 19 4.11 -0.81 -6.44
N PRO A 20 4.59 -1.88 -7.07
CA PRO A 20 4.91 -3.11 -6.33
C PRO A 20 6.27 -3.02 -5.60
N ILE A 21 6.54 -1.88 -4.92
CA ILE A 21 7.86 -1.54 -4.35
C ILE A 21 7.86 -1.22 -2.85
N SER A 22 6.68 -1.24 -2.19
CA SER A 22 6.49 -0.94 -0.76
C SER A 22 6.67 0.53 -0.38
N SER A 23 5.57 1.27 -0.34
CA SER A 23 5.52 2.68 0.12
C SER A 23 6.06 2.84 1.55
N THR A 24 5.70 1.92 2.44
CA THR A 24 6.17 1.93 3.84
C THR A 24 7.70 1.91 3.94
N ALA A 25 8.37 1.06 3.14
CA ALA A 25 9.83 1.01 3.11
C ALA A 25 10.43 2.33 2.61
N HIS A 26 9.83 2.92 1.56
CA HIS A 26 10.32 4.17 0.98
C HIS A 26 10.10 5.37 1.92
N MET A 27 8.93 5.46 2.56
CA MET A 27 8.67 6.50 3.56
C MET A 27 9.61 6.38 4.76
N GLY A 28 9.81 5.16 5.28
CA GLY A 28 10.73 4.89 6.39
C GLY A 28 12.17 5.29 6.05
N PHE A 29 12.65 4.92 4.85
CA PHE A 29 13.98 5.30 4.38
C PHE A 29 14.11 6.81 4.18
N THR A 30 13.10 7.44 3.58
CA THR A 30 13.10 8.89 3.39
C THR A 30 13.13 9.62 4.73
N ALA A 31 12.35 9.17 5.71
CA ALA A 31 12.37 9.74 7.04
C ALA A 31 13.75 9.61 7.70
N ALA A 32 14.41 8.45 7.58
CA ALA A 32 15.77 8.25 8.08
C ALA A 32 16.80 9.17 7.41
N LEU A 33 16.74 9.32 6.07
CA LEU A 33 17.62 10.24 5.32
C LEU A 33 17.42 11.71 5.72
N LEU A 34 16.18 12.10 6.06
CA LEU A 34 15.86 13.45 6.52
C LEU A 34 16.17 13.65 8.01
N GLY A 35 16.76 12.66 8.69
CA GLY A 35 17.06 12.73 10.12
C GLY A 35 15.83 12.90 11.01
N MET A 36 14.65 12.41 10.55
CA MET A 36 13.41 12.54 11.30
C MET A 36 13.38 11.55 12.47
N PRO A 37 13.08 12.00 13.69
CA PRO A 37 12.93 11.09 14.81
C PRO A 37 11.69 10.20 14.62
N GLU A 38 11.75 8.97 15.14
CA GLU A 38 10.60 8.03 15.13
C GLU A 38 9.54 8.45 16.15
N GLU A 39 8.86 9.54 15.88
CA GLU A 39 7.76 10.05 16.70
C GLU A 39 6.44 9.37 16.33
N GLU A 40 5.54 9.25 17.29
CA GLU A 40 4.22 8.64 17.09
C GLU A 40 3.37 9.41 16.07
N TYR A 41 3.51 10.74 16.02
CA TYR A 41 2.86 11.54 15.00
C TYR A 41 3.34 11.17 13.58
N LEU A 42 4.66 10.95 13.36
CA LEU A 42 5.20 10.54 12.06
C LEU A 42 4.64 9.18 11.63
N LYS A 43 4.62 8.20 12.54
CA LYS A 43 4.06 6.87 12.26
C LYS A 43 2.59 6.95 11.88
N MET A 44 1.80 7.67 12.67
CA MET A 44 0.38 7.93 12.42
C MET A 44 0.17 8.66 11.08
N PHE A 45 0.97 9.70 10.82
CA PHE A 45 0.93 10.47 9.58
C PHE A 45 1.17 9.59 8.36
N GLN A 46 2.24 8.77 8.36
CA GLN A 46 2.57 7.84 7.26
C GLN A 46 1.43 6.86 6.96
N VAL A 47 0.74 6.33 7.98
CA VAL A 47 -0.44 5.47 7.76
C VAL A 47 -1.62 6.26 7.22
N SER A 48 -1.82 7.47 7.70
CA SER A 48 -3.03 8.25 7.41
C SER A 48 -3.01 8.92 6.03
N ILE A 49 -1.83 9.29 5.51
CA ILE A 49 -1.72 9.88 4.16
C ILE A 49 -1.94 8.86 3.04
N GLN A 50 -1.87 7.56 3.35
CA GLN A 50 -2.29 6.50 2.43
C GLN A 50 -3.75 6.67 2.01
N PHE A 51 -4.60 7.24 2.87
CA PHE A 51 -5.97 7.57 2.52
C PHE A 51 -6.06 8.58 1.38
N GLY A 52 -5.22 9.61 1.38
CA GLY A 52 -5.11 10.55 0.26
C GLY A 52 -4.76 9.83 -1.05
N ALA A 53 -3.73 8.98 -1.02
CA ALA A 53 -3.34 8.19 -2.20
C ALA A 53 -4.51 7.31 -2.70
N ILE A 54 -5.27 6.68 -1.81
CA ILE A 54 -6.38 5.79 -2.16
C ILE A 54 -7.55 6.52 -2.79
N LEU A 55 -7.86 7.74 -2.34
CA LEU A 55 -8.89 8.57 -2.96
C LEU A 55 -8.61 8.82 -4.44
N SER A 56 -7.35 8.80 -4.88
CA SER A 56 -6.98 8.94 -6.28
C SER A 56 -7.60 7.84 -7.16
N VAL A 57 -7.65 6.59 -6.69
CA VAL A 57 -8.28 5.48 -7.42
C VAL A 57 -9.79 5.64 -7.46
N VAL A 58 -10.41 6.09 -6.36
CA VAL A 58 -11.86 6.36 -6.35
C VAL A 58 -12.21 7.40 -7.40
N VAL A 59 -11.41 8.48 -7.51
CA VAL A 59 -11.63 9.52 -8.52
C VAL A 59 -11.32 9.05 -9.94
N LEU A 60 -10.21 8.32 -10.16
CA LEU A 60 -9.84 7.81 -11.49
C LEU A 60 -10.84 6.80 -12.04
N TYR A 61 -11.43 6.00 -11.15
CA TYR A 61 -12.41 4.96 -11.50
C TYR A 61 -13.81 5.28 -10.94
N TRP A 62 -14.15 6.57 -10.79
CA TRP A 62 -15.38 7.01 -10.15
C TRP A 62 -16.63 6.34 -10.70
N ARG A 63 -16.72 6.12 -12.03
CA ARG A 63 -17.86 5.44 -12.67
C ARG A 63 -18.05 4.01 -12.16
N LYS A 64 -16.98 3.31 -11.77
CA LYS A 64 -17.08 1.97 -11.18
C LYS A 64 -17.50 2.02 -9.70
N PHE A 65 -16.98 3.01 -8.96
CA PHE A 65 -17.28 3.16 -7.53
C PHE A 65 -18.65 3.79 -7.23
N PHE A 66 -19.28 4.44 -8.18
CA PHE A 66 -20.61 5.04 -8.01
C PHE A 66 -21.69 4.39 -8.87
N ASP A 67 -21.37 3.27 -9.53
CA ASP A 67 -22.33 2.43 -10.25
C ASP A 67 -22.88 1.33 -9.34
N PHE A 68 -23.87 1.68 -8.55
CA PHE A 68 -24.50 0.77 -7.59
C PHE A 68 -25.32 -0.36 -8.25
N SER A 69 -25.48 -0.39 -9.57
CA SER A 69 -26.11 -1.49 -10.28
C SER A 69 -25.25 -2.77 -10.26
N HIS A 70 -23.93 -2.62 -10.06
CA HIS A 70 -22.97 -3.72 -10.05
C HIS A 70 -22.67 -4.22 -8.62
N TRP A 71 -23.70 -4.65 -7.86
CA TRP A 71 -23.56 -5.16 -6.49
C TRP A 71 -22.48 -6.25 -6.33
N ASN A 72 -22.33 -7.11 -7.33
CA ASN A 72 -21.32 -8.16 -7.36
C ASN A 72 -19.86 -7.63 -7.21
N PHE A 73 -19.59 -6.43 -7.72
CA PHE A 73 -18.28 -5.80 -7.58
C PHE A 73 -17.97 -5.50 -6.11
N TYR A 74 -18.88 -4.85 -5.41
CA TYR A 74 -18.69 -4.50 -3.99
C TYR A 74 -18.64 -5.74 -3.11
N PHE A 75 -19.47 -6.74 -3.39
CA PHE A 75 -19.47 -8.00 -2.65
C PHE A 75 -18.13 -8.74 -2.77
N LYS A 76 -17.54 -8.81 -3.98
CA LYS A 76 -16.20 -9.39 -4.20
C LYS A 76 -15.13 -8.65 -3.40
N LEU A 77 -15.15 -7.32 -3.41
CA LEU A 77 -14.19 -6.50 -2.64
C LEU A 77 -14.37 -6.72 -1.14
N ALA A 78 -15.61 -6.71 -0.64
CA ALA A 78 -15.89 -6.96 0.76
C ALA A 78 -15.37 -8.35 1.20
N CYS A 79 -15.65 -9.40 0.42
CA CYS A 79 -15.13 -10.75 0.70
C CYS A 79 -13.59 -10.81 0.67
N ALA A 80 -12.94 -10.06 -0.24
CA ALA A 80 -11.48 -10.05 -0.35
C ALA A 80 -10.80 -9.26 0.78
N VAL A 81 -11.49 -8.32 1.42
CA VAL A 81 -10.96 -7.57 2.58
C VAL A 81 -10.97 -8.39 3.85
N VAL A 82 -11.96 -9.27 4.03
CA VAL A 82 -12.17 -10.03 5.28
C VAL A 82 -10.91 -10.73 5.80
N PRO A 83 -10.13 -11.47 4.99
CA PRO A 83 -8.89 -12.11 5.48
C PRO A 83 -7.92 -11.11 6.11
N ALA A 84 -7.72 -9.95 5.46
CA ALA A 84 -6.81 -8.92 5.93
C ALA A 84 -7.29 -8.28 7.24
N LEU A 85 -8.59 -8.03 7.40
CA LEU A 85 -9.13 -7.48 8.64
C LEU A 85 -9.00 -8.46 9.81
N LEU A 86 -9.30 -9.74 9.58
CA LEU A 86 -9.22 -10.77 10.62
C LEU A 86 -7.78 -11.02 11.05
N LEU A 87 -6.87 -11.25 10.09
CA LEU A 87 -5.48 -11.54 10.38
C LEU A 87 -4.73 -10.29 10.87
N GLY A 88 -5.05 -9.10 10.35
CA GLY A 88 -4.49 -7.84 10.82
C GLY A 88 -4.77 -7.60 12.28
N LYS A 89 -6.02 -7.78 12.72
CA LYS A 89 -6.38 -7.67 14.14
C LYS A 89 -5.73 -8.76 15.00
N LEU A 90 -5.62 -10.00 14.49
CA LEU A 90 -5.05 -11.12 15.23
C LEU A 90 -3.53 -10.97 15.45
N PHE A 91 -2.83 -10.36 14.49
CA PHE A 91 -1.37 -10.24 14.50
C PHE A 91 -0.86 -8.81 14.70
N ASP A 92 -1.71 -7.87 15.15
CA ASP A 92 -1.40 -6.44 15.28
C ASP A 92 -0.09 -6.20 16.05
N ASP A 93 0.06 -6.77 17.25
CA ASP A 93 1.27 -6.64 18.07
C ASP A 93 2.53 -7.17 17.37
N LYS A 94 2.40 -8.28 16.64
CA LYS A 94 3.53 -8.89 15.92
C LYS A 94 3.94 -8.07 14.71
N ILE A 95 2.94 -7.50 14.00
CA ILE A 95 3.16 -6.62 12.87
C ILE A 95 3.89 -5.36 13.34
N GLU A 96 3.44 -4.77 14.45
CA GLU A 96 4.04 -3.58 15.02
C GLU A 96 5.50 -3.81 15.45
N ALA A 97 5.80 -4.95 16.05
CA ALA A 97 7.16 -5.34 16.46
C ALA A 97 8.14 -5.42 15.28
N VAL A 98 7.68 -5.70 14.06
CA VAL A 98 8.52 -5.82 12.86
C VAL A 98 8.57 -4.52 12.07
N LEU A 99 7.56 -3.64 12.20
CA LEU A 99 7.48 -2.37 11.46
C LEU A 99 8.68 -1.45 11.69
N GLY A 100 9.27 -1.45 12.89
CA GLY A 100 10.49 -0.68 13.22
C GLY A 100 11.80 -1.34 12.77
N ASN A 101 11.78 -2.58 12.28
CA ASN A 101 12.99 -3.30 11.90
C ASN A 101 13.41 -3.02 10.46
N GLN A 102 14.23 -2.00 10.25
CA GLN A 102 14.69 -1.57 8.92
C GLN A 102 15.46 -2.67 8.17
N LYS A 103 16.21 -3.54 8.88
CA LYS A 103 16.92 -4.68 8.27
C LYS A 103 15.94 -5.72 7.73
N ALA A 104 14.88 -6.04 8.50
CA ALA A 104 13.84 -6.95 8.05
C ALA A 104 13.11 -6.40 6.82
N ILE A 105 12.82 -5.11 6.79
CA ILE A 105 12.20 -4.43 5.65
C ILE A 105 13.10 -4.53 4.40
N ALA A 106 14.40 -4.26 4.54
CA ALA A 106 15.36 -4.34 3.44
C ALA A 106 15.48 -5.77 2.89
N ILE A 107 15.56 -6.78 3.74
CA ILE A 107 15.59 -8.19 3.32
C ILE A 107 14.29 -8.56 2.59
N THR A 108 13.14 -8.15 3.11
CA THR A 108 11.84 -8.40 2.48
C THR A 108 11.71 -7.72 1.12
N LEU A 109 12.28 -6.51 0.95
CA LEU A 109 12.37 -5.86 -0.35
C LEU A 109 13.17 -6.68 -1.34
N ILE A 110 14.37 -7.17 -0.95
CA ILE A 110 15.25 -7.97 -1.81
C ILE A 110 14.55 -9.28 -2.20
N VAL A 111 14.03 -10.03 -1.24
CA VAL A 111 13.34 -11.29 -1.49
C VAL A 111 12.14 -11.09 -2.41
N GLY A 112 11.29 -10.10 -2.11
CA GLY A 112 10.16 -9.76 -2.96
C GLY A 112 10.59 -9.26 -4.35
N GLY A 113 11.74 -8.57 -4.45
CA GLY A 113 12.33 -8.18 -5.72
C GLY A 113 12.76 -9.39 -6.57
N ILE A 114 13.41 -10.38 -5.93
CA ILE A 114 13.78 -11.64 -6.60
C ILE A 114 12.52 -12.36 -7.11
N ILE A 115 11.46 -12.45 -6.31
CA ILE A 115 10.20 -13.05 -6.73
C ILE A 115 9.64 -12.32 -7.97
N LEU A 116 9.59 -10.98 -7.96
CA LEU A 116 9.09 -10.19 -9.08
C LEU A 116 9.86 -10.41 -10.38
N MET A 117 11.15 -10.75 -10.32
CA MET A 117 11.96 -11.07 -11.51
C MET A 117 11.41 -12.28 -12.30
N PHE A 118 10.72 -13.19 -11.63
CA PHE A 118 10.23 -14.45 -12.21
C PHE A 118 8.72 -14.49 -12.44
N VAL A 119 7.94 -13.62 -11.84
CA VAL A 119 6.46 -13.60 -11.91
C VAL A 119 5.95 -13.63 -13.35
N ASP A 120 6.55 -12.85 -14.25
CA ASP A 120 6.15 -12.80 -15.66
C ASP A 120 6.35 -14.14 -16.39
N ASN A 121 7.34 -14.91 -15.96
CA ASN A 121 7.61 -16.22 -16.53
C ASN A 121 6.66 -17.30 -16.00
N TRP A 122 6.19 -17.16 -14.77
CA TRP A 122 5.28 -18.14 -14.16
C TRP A 122 3.85 -18.03 -14.66
N PHE A 123 3.41 -16.81 -15.07
CA PHE A 123 2.01 -16.53 -15.44
C PHE A 123 1.86 -16.02 -16.87
N LYS A 124 2.38 -16.76 -17.86
CA LYS A 124 2.41 -16.37 -19.28
C LYS A 124 1.06 -16.42 -19.99
N HIS A 125 0.11 -17.23 -19.48
CA HIS A 125 -1.16 -17.51 -20.13
C HIS A 125 -2.35 -17.11 -19.25
N PRO A 126 -2.68 -15.82 -19.17
CA PRO A 126 -3.84 -15.36 -18.41
C PRO A 126 -5.14 -15.87 -19.06
N LYS A 127 -6.13 -16.15 -18.21
CA LYS A 127 -7.48 -16.60 -18.61
C LYS A 127 -8.54 -15.55 -18.38
N ILE A 128 -8.22 -14.50 -17.60
CA ILE A 128 -9.15 -13.46 -17.16
C ILE A 128 -8.55 -12.11 -17.49
N GLU A 129 -9.18 -11.41 -18.45
CA GLU A 129 -8.74 -10.09 -18.89
C GLU A 129 -9.51 -8.94 -18.22
N ASN A 130 -10.67 -9.24 -17.64
CA ASN A 130 -11.52 -8.28 -16.98
C ASN A 130 -11.75 -8.65 -15.51
N GLU A 131 -11.71 -7.66 -14.62
CA GLU A 131 -12.04 -7.83 -13.19
C GLU A 131 -13.51 -8.27 -12.95
N LYS A 132 -14.39 -8.04 -13.93
CA LYS A 132 -15.80 -8.49 -13.87
C LYS A 132 -15.92 -10.02 -13.82
N ASP A 133 -14.98 -10.72 -14.45
CA ASP A 133 -14.98 -12.18 -14.57
C ASP A 133 -14.32 -12.88 -13.37
N ILE A 134 -13.86 -12.10 -12.39
CA ILE A 134 -13.34 -12.62 -11.13
C ILE A 134 -14.48 -13.21 -10.31
N THR A 135 -14.38 -14.47 -9.91
CA THR A 135 -15.33 -15.09 -8.99
C THR A 135 -15.06 -14.67 -7.53
N VAL A 136 -16.08 -14.78 -6.67
CA VAL A 136 -15.92 -14.51 -5.22
C VAL A 136 -14.80 -15.36 -4.60
N LYS A 137 -14.72 -16.65 -4.97
CA LYS A 137 -13.65 -17.56 -4.50
C LYS A 137 -12.27 -17.00 -4.85
N LYS A 138 -12.06 -16.55 -6.08
CA LYS A 138 -10.79 -15.94 -6.52
C LYS A 138 -10.50 -14.63 -5.78
N ALA A 139 -11.53 -13.80 -5.57
CA ALA A 139 -11.39 -12.55 -4.81
C ALA A 139 -10.92 -12.82 -3.37
N VAL A 140 -11.48 -13.82 -2.68
CA VAL A 140 -11.06 -14.23 -1.34
C VAL A 140 -9.61 -14.74 -1.35
N VAL A 141 -9.21 -15.54 -2.33
CA VAL A 141 -7.80 -16.00 -2.47
C VAL A 141 -6.86 -14.81 -2.65
N ILE A 142 -7.23 -13.80 -3.46
CA ILE A 142 -6.44 -12.57 -3.61
C ILE A 142 -6.37 -11.83 -2.26
N GLY A 143 -7.43 -11.82 -1.48
CA GLY A 143 -7.46 -11.28 -0.12
C GLY A 143 -6.47 -11.96 0.82
N PHE A 144 -6.34 -13.29 0.76
CA PHE A 144 -5.30 -14.01 1.51
C PHE A 144 -3.89 -13.65 1.04
N TRP A 145 -3.66 -13.52 -0.26
CA TRP A 145 -2.38 -13.03 -0.79
C TRP A 145 -2.05 -11.62 -0.26
N GLN A 146 -3.05 -10.74 -0.16
CA GLN A 146 -2.87 -9.40 0.41
C GLN A 146 -2.36 -9.45 1.86
N CYS A 147 -2.69 -10.48 2.63
CA CYS A 147 -2.22 -10.61 4.02
C CYS A 147 -0.69 -10.72 4.13
N LEU A 148 0.01 -11.14 3.07
CA LEU A 148 1.48 -11.10 3.04
C LEU A 148 2.03 -9.67 3.21
N ALA A 149 1.25 -8.66 2.86
CA ALA A 149 1.62 -7.27 3.03
C ALA A 149 1.68 -6.80 4.49
N MET A 150 1.18 -7.59 5.43
CA MET A 150 1.39 -7.36 6.88
C MET A 150 2.87 -7.46 7.26
N MET A 151 3.66 -8.23 6.47
CA MET A 151 5.12 -8.19 6.60
C MET A 151 5.66 -6.93 5.94
N PRO A 152 6.30 -6.03 6.72
CA PRO A 152 6.83 -4.78 6.18
C PRO A 152 7.85 -5.02 5.06
N GLY A 153 7.79 -4.18 4.02
CA GLY A 153 8.64 -4.37 2.84
C GLY A 153 8.03 -5.25 1.74
N THR A 154 6.99 -6.05 2.02
CA THR A 154 6.36 -6.93 1.01
C THR A 154 5.72 -6.16 -0.14
N SER A 155 5.10 -5.04 0.12
CA SER A 155 4.18 -4.28 -0.76
C SER A 155 2.81 -4.94 -0.90
N ARG A 156 1.78 -4.23 -0.46
CA ARG A 156 0.39 -4.66 -0.58
C ARG A 156 -0.01 -4.84 -2.04
N SER A 157 0.37 -3.91 -2.91
CA SER A 157 0.09 -3.99 -4.34
C SER A 157 0.80 -5.18 -4.98
N ALA A 158 2.08 -5.44 -4.68
CA ALA A 158 2.79 -6.62 -5.17
C ALA A 158 2.09 -7.92 -4.78
N ALA A 159 1.74 -8.07 -3.50
CA ALA A 159 1.11 -9.29 -2.98
C ALA A 159 -0.25 -9.55 -3.65
N SER A 160 -1.12 -8.55 -3.71
CA SER A 160 -2.47 -8.71 -4.30
C SER A 160 -2.43 -8.86 -5.82
N ILE A 161 -1.50 -8.20 -6.53
CA ILE A 161 -1.35 -8.38 -7.98
C ILE A 161 -0.84 -9.79 -8.30
N ILE A 162 0.21 -10.27 -7.62
CA ILE A 162 0.69 -11.65 -7.77
C ILE A 162 -0.45 -12.63 -7.43
N GLY A 163 -1.17 -12.39 -6.34
CA GLY A 163 -2.34 -13.17 -5.97
C GLY A 163 -3.38 -13.23 -7.08
N GLY A 164 -3.66 -12.11 -7.75
CA GLY A 164 -4.54 -12.06 -8.93
C GLY A 164 -4.01 -12.91 -10.08
N MET A 165 -2.73 -12.81 -10.40
CA MET A 165 -2.10 -13.59 -11.47
C MET A 165 -2.11 -15.09 -11.18
N THR A 166 -1.95 -15.52 -9.92
CA THR A 166 -2.13 -16.95 -9.53
C THR A 166 -3.55 -17.45 -9.79
N GLN A 167 -4.54 -16.56 -9.78
CA GLN A 167 -5.93 -16.88 -10.10
C GLN A 167 -6.23 -16.81 -11.61
N GLY A 168 -5.22 -16.57 -12.44
CA GLY A 168 -5.31 -16.50 -13.88
C GLY A 168 -5.68 -15.15 -14.46
N LEU A 169 -5.58 -14.05 -13.67
CA LEU A 169 -5.78 -12.70 -14.15
C LEU A 169 -4.57 -12.24 -15.00
N SER A 170 -4.85 -11.45 -16.03
CA SER A 170 -3.80 -10.69 -16.72
C SER A 170 -3.17 -9.64 -15.80
N ARG A 171 -1.95 -9.19 -16.12
CA ARG A 171 -1.25 -8.14 -15.34
C ARG A 171 -2.14 -6.93 -15.10
N LYS A 172 -2.83 -6.47 -16.15
CA LYS A 172 -3.71 -5.31 -16.08
C LYS A 172 -4.92 -5.57 -15.17
N ALA A 173 -5.64 -6.68 -15.38
CA ALA A 173 -6.79 -7.03 -14.55
C ALA A 173 -6.43 -7.24 -13.08
N ALA A 174 -5.26 -7.86 -12.81
CA ALA A 174 -4.74 -8.05 -11.47
C ALA A 174 -4.38 -6.72 -10.79
N ALA A 175 -3.74 -5.79 -11.53
CA ALA A 175 -3.40 -4.47 -11.01
C ALA A 175 -4.67 -3.64 -10.72
N GLU A 176 -5.63 -3.60 -11.65
CA GLU A 176 -6.90 -2.89 -11.44
C GLU A 176 -7.66 -3.44 -10.24
N PHE A 177 -7.79 -4.77 -10.12
CA PHE A 177 -8.44 -5.38 -8.97
C PHE A 177 -7.71 -5.09 -7.65
N SER A 178 -6.37 -5.12 -7.66
CA SER A 178 -5.55 -4.73 -6.51
C SER A 178 -5.83 -3.28 -6.07
N PHE A 179 -5.97 -2.35 -7.02
CA PHE A 179 -6.29 -0.95 -6.72
C PHE A 179 -7.69 -0.80 -6.12
N PHE A 180 -8.67 -1.53 -6.66
CA PHE A 180 -10.02 -1.51 -6.10
C PHE A 180 -10.07 -2.11 -4.69
N LEU A 181 -9.32 -3.19 -4.47
CA LEU A 181 -9.21 -3.84 -3.15
C LEU A 181 -8.50 -2.93 -2.13
N ALA A 182 -7.57 -2.07 -2.59
CA ALA A 182 -6.92 -1.10 -1.74
C ALA A 182 -7.90 -0.16 -1.05
N VAL A 183 -8.95 0.26 -1.74
CA VAL A 183 -9.91 1.27 -1.23
C VAL A 183 -10.54 0.82 0.10
N PRO A 184 -11.28 -0.29 0.18
CA PRO A 184 -11.87 -0.72 1.44
C PRO A 184 -10.82 -1.17 2.47
N THR A 185 -9.70 -1.77 2.04
CA THR A 185 -8.65 -2.22 2.96
C THR A 185 -8.00 -1.04 3.68
N MET A 186 -7.54 -0.04 2.93
CA MET A 186 -6.83 1.11 3.52
C MET A 186 -7.78 2.07 4.22
N LEU A 187 -9.04 2.17 3.76
CA LEU A 187 -10.06 2.89 4.54
C LEU A 187 -10.19 2.27 5.94
N ALA A 188 -10.26 0.95 6.03
CA ALA A 188 -10.33 0.26 7.32
C ALA A 188 -9.05 0.50 8.17
N VAL A 189 -7.87 0.44 7.57
CA VAL A 189 -6.59 0.74 8.25
C VAL A 189 -6.55 2.19 8.75
N THR A 190 -6.99 3.15 7.92
CA THR A 190 -7.03 4.57 8.30
C THR A 190 -8.02 4.81 9.44
N VAL A 191 -9.22 4.25 9.36
CA VAL A 191 -10.23 4.35 10.43
C VAL A 191 -9.70 3.73 11.72
N TYR A 192 -9.08 2.54 11.65
CA TYR A 192 -8.43 1.90 12.79
C TYR A 192 -7.34 2.79 13.39
N SER A 193 -6.43 3.31 12.57
CA SER A 193 -5.33 4.17 12.99
C SER A 193 -5.79 5.46 13.65
N LEU A 194 -6.83 6.08 13.11
CA LEU A 194 -7.32 7.38 13.62
C LEU A 194 -8.19 7.25 14.87
N PHE A 195 -9.05 6.23 14.94
CA PHE A 195 -10.11 6.18 15.94
C PHE A 195 -9.97 5.04 16.94
N LEU A 196 -9.29 3.95 16.60
CA LEU A 196 -9.24 2.75 17.44
C LEU A 196 -7.85 2.50 18.04
N LYS A 197 -6.79 2.63 17.26
CA LYS A 197 -5.42 2.44 17.71
C LYS A 197 -5.02 3.51 18.73
N LYS A 198 -4.27 3.08 19.75
CA LYS A 198 -3.62 3.94 20.74
C LYS A 198 -2.17 4.13 20.34
N TRP A 199 -1.74 5.38 20.25
CA TRP A 199 -0.40 5.76 19.85
C TRP A 199 0.40 6.26 21.07
N GLY A 200 1.67 5.88 21.13
CA GLY A 200 2.60 6.30 22.17
C GLY A 200 2.24 5.82 23.57
N THR A 201 3.08 6.21 24.52
CA THR A 201 2.94 5.85 25.94
C THR A 201 1.72 6.46 26.61
N LEU A 202 1.24 7.60 26.09
CA LEU A 202 0.04 8.30 26.58
C LEU A 202 -1.26 7.66 26.05
N GLY A 203 -1.18 6.73 25.10
CA GLY A 203 -2.35 6.06 24.55
C GLY A 203 -3.32 6.96 23.78
N GLN A 204 -2.81 8.00 23.16
CA GLN A 204 -3.61 8.97 22.38
C GLN A 204 -4.17 8.33 21.11
N LYS A 205 -5.35 8.78 20.69
CA LYS A 205 -5.93 8.39 19.40
C LYS A 205 -5.27 9.18 18.25
N GLY A 206 -5.28 8.62 17.04
CA GLY A 206 -4.68 9.31 15.89
C GLY A 206 -5.31 10.69 15.62
N TYR A 207 -6.63 10.83 15.75
CA TYR A 207 -7.29 12.11 15.59
C TYR A 207 -6.86 13.15 16.67
N GLU A 208 -6.54 12.72 17.89
CA GLU A 208 -6.03 13.61 18.95
C GLU A 208 -4.64 14.14 18.61
N LEU A 209 -3.78 13.28 18.03
CA LEU A 209 -2.45 13.69 17.53
C LEU A 209 -2.56 14.70 16.38
N ILE A 210 -3.54 14.54 15.49
CA ILE A 210 -3.79 15.48 14.39
C ILE A 210 -4.25 16.83 14.92
N MET A 211 -5.16 16.82 15.91
CA MET A 211 -5.76 18.03 16.48
C MET A 211 -4.91 18.67 17.59
N ALA A 212 -3.77 18.08 17.95
CA ALA A 212 -2.93 18.59 19.04
C ALA A 212 -2.41 20.00 18.78
N THR A 213 -2.15 20.37 17.52
CA THR A 213 -1.72 21.71 17.11
C THR A 213 -2.30 22.05 15.73
N GLU A 214 -2.44 23.35 15.42
CA GLU A 214 -2.82 23.81 14.08
C GLU A 214 -1.83 23.32 13.02
N GLN A 215 -0.55 23.27 13.34
CA GLN A 215 0.50 22.76 12.45
C GLN A 215 0.30 21.28 12.14
N SER A 216 -0.02 20.45 13.12
CA SER A 216 -0.28 19.02 12.93
C SER A 216 -1.47 18.78 12.01
N LEU A 217 -2.56 19.52 12.21
CA LEU A 217 -3.74 19.45 11.37
C LEU A 217 -3.44 19.92 9.94
N TRP A 218 -2.72 21.02 9.79
CA TRP A 218 -2.32 21.54 8.48
C TRP A 218 -1.45 20.53 7.71
N MET A 219 -0.43 19.96 8.36
CA MET A 219 0.44 18.95 7.75
C MET A 219 -0.34 17.71 7.33
N PHE A 220 -1.28 17.24 8.15
CA PHE A 220 -2.14 16.11 7.82
C PHE A 220 -2.99 16.38 6.57
N LEU A 221 -3.66 17.53 6.49
CA LEU A 221 -4.48 17.91 5.33
C LEU A 221 -3.61 18.07 4.08
N LEU A 222 -2.52 18.80 4.19
CA LEU A 222 -1.57 19.03 3.08
C LEU A 222 -0.98 17.70 2.56
N GLY A 223 -0.56 16.81 3.48
CA GLY A 223 -0.02 15.51 3.15
C GLY A 223 -1.02 14.64 2.37
N ASN A 224 -2.28 14.60 2.80
CA ASN A 224 -3.34 13.87 2.07
C ASN A 224 -3.60 14.44 0.68
N VAL A 225 -3.63 15.78 0.52
CA VAL A 225 -3.83 16.42 -0.78
C VAL A 225 -2.66 16.12 -1.71
N ILE A 226 -1.42 16.22 -1.22
CA ILE A 226 -0.22 15.92 -2.03
C ILE A 226 -0.19 14.44 -2.43
N ALA A 227 -0.40 13.53 -1.48
CA ALA A 227 -0.43 12.09 -1.75
C ALA A 227 -1.51 11.76 -2.80
N PHE A 228 -2.69 12.37 -2.71
CA PHE A 228 -3.77 12.23 -3.68
C PHE A 228 -3.35 12.68 -5.09
N VAL A 229 -2.82 13.89 -5.24
CA VAL A 229 -2.45 14.44 -6.55
C VAL A 229 -1.32 13.64 -7.20
N VAL A 230 -0.31 13.29 -6.41
CA VAL A 230 0.84 12.51 -6.88
C VAL A 230 0.41 11.09 -7.25
N ALA A 231 -0.44 10.45 -6.46
CA ALA A 231 -0.95 9.11 -6.72
C ALA A 231 -1.83 9.07 -8.00
N MET A 232 -2.59 10.11 -8.30
CA MET A 232 -3.35 10.20 -9.56
C MET A 232 -2.45 10.08 -10.80
N ILE A 233 -1.26 10.67 -10.75
CA ILE A 233 -0.27 10.58 -11.83
C ILE A 233 0.38 9.20 -11.81
N ALA A 234 0.81 8.74 -10.64
CA ALA A 234 1.51 7.48 -10.46
C ALA A 234 0.70 6.26 -10.92
N VAL A 235 -0.60 6.19 -10.61
CA VAL A 235 -1.49 5.08 -11.01
C VAL A 235 -1.56 4.94 -12.53
N LYS A 236 -1.78 6.04 -13.25
CA LYS A 236 -1.84 6.02 -14.72
C LYS A 236 -0.52 5.57 -15.34
N PHE A 237 0.57 6.12 -14.83
CA PHE A 237 1.92 5.79 -15.28
C PHE A 237 2.28 4.33 -15.00
N PHE A 238 1.95 3.85 -13.81
CA PHE A 238 2.24 2.47 -13.41
C PHE A 238 1.55 1.44 -14.31
N ILE A 239 0.25 1.59 -14.59
CA ILE A 239 -0.47 0.66 -15.46
C ILE A 239 0.20 0.60 -16.85
N HIS A 240 0.58 1.76 -17.40
CA HIS A 240 1.28 1.82 -18.68
C HIS A 240 2.62 1.08 -18.65
N LEU A 241 3.44 1.33 -17.62
CA LEU A 241 4.73 0.66 -17.48
C LEU A 241 4.59 -0.85 -17.23
N LEU A 242 3.62 -1.25 -16.39
CA LEU A 242 3.39 -2.65 -16.08
C LEU A 242 2.99 -3.46 -17.31
N THR A 243 2.12 -2.90 -18.15
CA THR A 243 1.70 -3.55 -19.40
C THR A 243 2.85 -3.65 -20.40
N LYS A 244 3.72 -2.64 -20.47
CA LYS A 244 4.83 -2.59 -21.43
C LYS A 244 6.05 -3.41 -21.00
N PHE A 245 6.48 -3.29 -19.75
CA PHE A 245 7.76 -3.84 -19.25
C PHE A 245 7.59 -5.00 -18.26
N GLY A 246 6.37 -5.29 -17.80
CA GLY A 246 6.12 -6.33 -16.80
C GLY A 246 6.69 -6.00 -15.42
N PHE A 247 6.93 -7.07 -14.63
CA PHE A 247 7.38 -6.93 -13.23
C PHE A 247 8.90 -6.89 -13.06
N LYS A 248 9.67 -7.31 -14.07
CA LYS A 248 11.13 -7.44 -13.97
C LYS A 248 11.82 -6.13 -13.57
N VAL A 249 11.38 -4.99 -14.12
CA VAL A 249 11.93 -3.66 -13.80
C VAL A 249 11.74 -3.33 -12.31
N TRP A 250 10.58 -3.64 -11.77
CA TRP A 250 10.26 -3.42 -10.36
C TRP A 250 11.04 -4.36 -9.44
N GLY A 251 11.27 -5.61 -9.91
CA GLY A 251 12.12 -6.57 -9.21
C GLY A 251 13.56 -6.06 -9.06
N ILE A 252 14.18 -5.60 -10.15
CA ILE A 252 15.52 -5.00 -10.14
C ILE A 252 15.56 -3.78 -9.21
N TYR A 253 14.60 -2.87 -9.34
CA TYR A 253 14.50 -1.69 -8.50
C TYR A 253 14.45 -2.06 -7.00
N ARG A 254 13.59 -3.02 -6.59
CA ARG A 254 13.49 -3.47 -5.20
C ARG A 254 14.79 -4.06 -4.66
N ILE A 255 15.50 -4.85 -5.48
CA ILE A 255 16.79 -5.44 -5.09
C ILE A 255 17.80 -4.32 -4.85
N LEU A 256 17.90 -3.35 -5.75
CA LEU A 256 18.82 -2.22 -5.61
C LEU A 256 18.51 -1.39 -4.36
N VAL A 257 17.25 -0.99 -4.18
CA VAL A 257 16.85 -0.19 -3.01
C VAL A 257 17.01 -1.00 -1.72
N GLY A 258 16.61 -2.27 -1.70
CA GLY A 258 16.77 -3.12 -0.53
C GLY A 258 18.25 -3.33 -0.14
N THR A 259 19.15 -3.46 -1.13
CA THR A 259 20.59 -3.57 -0.89
C THR A 259 21.17 -2.26 -0.34
N LEU A 260 20.76 -1.10 -0.89
CA LEU A 260 21.15 0.21 -0.37
C LEU A 260 20.67 0.43 1.07
N LEU A 261 19.43 0.06 1.37
CA LEU A 261 18.86 0.10 2.72
C LEU A 261 19.63 -0.80 3.69
N LEU A 262 19.93 -2.02 3.26
CA LEU A 262 20.67 -2.96 4.08
C LEU A 262 22.07 -2.43 4.38
N TRP A 263 22.75 -1.81 3.41
CA TRP A 263 24.05 -1.18 3.58
C TRP A 263 24.00 0.05 4.51
N TYR A 264 22.93 0.87 4.39
CA TYR A 264 22.77 2.07 5.21
C TYR A 264 22.50 1.77 6.69
N PHE A 265 21.74 0.71 6.99
CA PHE A 265 21.34 0.33 8.35
C PHE A 265 22.21 -0.79 8.97
N TRP A 266 23.19 -1.28 8.24
CA TRP A 266 24.11 -2.31 8.77
C TRP A 266 25.11 -1.68 9.73
#